data_0e8c5d7b735c29c3c9407f4849fcc470
#
_entry.id   0e8c5d7b735c29c3c9407f4849fcc470
#
_cell.length_a   1.000
_cell.length_b   1.000
_cell.length_c   1.000
_cell.angle_alpha   90.00
_cell.angle_beta   90.00
_cell.angle_gamma   90.00
#
_symmetry.space_group_name_H-M   'P 1'
#
loop_
_entity.id
_entity.type
_entity.pdbx_description
1 polymer ?
#
loop_
_entity_poly.entity_id
_entity_poly.type
_entity_poly.pdbx_seq_one_letter_code
_entity_poly.pdbx_strand_id
1 'polypeptide(L)'
;MRVDFRVYLITDRRQAPGGDILRAVEGALDGGIRAVQLREKNLPGKELYLLAGRMRELTARHGARLLVNDRVDVALAVGADGVHLGGSSLPASVARTLLGGEALIGCSTHSVRELREAAGQGADFATFGPVYPTPSKAAYGPPVGVTALAGACVGPAIPVFALGGVGPHNAGEVMEAGAFGIALISGVVAAADPRGAAAELLTRIGNTRAAGKAEDQAAKEGKS
;
A
#
# COMPACT_ATOMS: atom_id res chain seq x y z
N MET A 1 3.46 10.25 -13.45
CA MET A 1 2.86 9.07 -12.76
C MET A 1 2.27 9.59 -11.45
N ARG A 2 0.99 9.32 -11.17
CA ARG A 2 0.27 9.86 -9.99
C ARG A 2 0.71 9.16 -8.68
N VAL A 3 1.14 7.89 -8.78
CA VAL A 3 1.64 7.09 -7.64
C VAL A 3 3.15 7.31 -7.54
N ASP A 4 3.56 8.06 -6.52
CA ASP A 4 4.93 8.54 -6.29
C ASP A 4 5.62 7.88 -5.07
N PHE A 5 4.99 6.88 -4.47
CA PHE A 5 5.48 6.15 -3.31
C PHE A 5 5.76 4.68 -3.61
N ARG A 6 6.63 4.03 -2.84
CA ARG A 6 7.01 2.62 -2.97
C ARG A 6 6.62 1.76 -1.78
N VAL A 7 6.41 2.37 -0.64
CA VAL A 7 5.89 1.72 0.56
C VAL A 7 4.54 2.33 0.90
N TYR A 8 3.55 1.47 1.05
CA TYR A 8 2.17 1.82 1.39
C TYR A 8 1.84 1.25 2.77
N LEU A 9 1.90 2.09 3.79
CA LEU A 9 1.61 1.70 5.17
C LEU A 9 0.10 1.62 5.39
N ILE A 10 -0.37 0.49 5.89
CA ILE A 10 -1.79 0.27 6.22
C ILE A 10 -1.91 0.24 7.74
N THR A 11 -2.86 1.00 8.30
CA THR A 11 -3.06 1.04 9.75
C THR A 11 -3.91 -0.14 10.26
N ASP A 12 -3.61 -0.60 11.45
CA ASP A 12 -4.46 -1.39 12.34
C ASP A 12 -4.06 -1.04 13.79
N ARG A 13 -4.84 -0.16 14.44
CA ARG A 13 -4.53 0.34 15.78
C ARG A 13 -4.37 -0.75 16.84
N ARG A 14 -4.98 -1.93 16.62
CA ARG A 14 -4.87 -3.07 17.55
C ARG A 14 -3.47 -3.69 17.54
N GLN A 15 -2.68 -3.42 16.50
CA GLN A 15 -1.30 -3.88 16.39
C GLN A 15 -0.28 -2.83 16.84
N ALA A 16 -0.70 -1.58 16.97
CA ALA A 16 0.19 -0.51 17.43
C ALA A 16 0.49 -0.67 18.94
N PRO A 17 1.75 -0.54 19.37
CA PRO A 17 2.12 -0.56 20.78
C PRO A 17 1.30 0.46 21.58
N GLY A 18 0.67 0.00 22.67
CA GLY A 18 -0.23 0.83 23.48
C GLY A 18 -1.49 1.33 22.78
N GLY A 19 -1.81 0.85 21.56
CA GLY A 19 -2.94 1.30 20.75
C GLY A 19 -2.76 2.69 20.12
N ASP A 20 -1.58 3.31 20.24
CA ASP A 20 -1.31 4.65 19.72
C ASP A 20 -0.86 4.57 18.24
N ILE A 21 -1.86 4.50 17.37
CA ILE A 21 -1.64 4.42 15.92
C ILE A 21 -1.01 5.69 15.34
N LEU A 22 -1.30 6.87 15.91
CA LEU A 22 -0.74 8.12 15.41
C LEU A 22 0.76 8.18 15.67
N ARG A 23 1.21 7.77 16.86
CA ARG A 23 2.64 7.69 17.18
C ARG A 23 3.37 6.68 16.29
N ALA A 24 2.77 5.51 16.05
CA ALA A 24 3.36 4.51 15.16
C ALA A 24 3.50 5.03 13.72
N VAL A 25 2.47 5.72 13.21
CA VAL A 25 2.51 6.33 11.87
C VAL A 25 3.50 7.50 11.82
N GLU A 26 3.58 8.36 12.84
CA GLU A 26 4.57 9.45 12.90
C GLU A 26 5.99 8.89 12.79
N GLY A 27 6.34 7.88 13.58
CA GLY A 27 7.63 7.22 13.46
C GLY A 27 7.89 6.66 12.07
N ALA A 28 6.89 6.05 11.43
CA ALA A 28 7.01 5.53 10.07
C ALA A 28 7.25 6.64 9.02
N LEU A 29 6.59 7.78 9.17
CA LEU A 29 6.77 8.96 8.32
C LEU A 29 8.16 9.59 8.52
N ASP A 30 8.64 9.67 9.76
CA ASP A 30 10.02 10.08 10.09
C ASP A 30 11.05 9.12 9.47
N GLY A 31 10.72 7.83 9.37
CA GLY A 31 11.52 6.82 8.69
C GLY A 31 11.47 6.88 7.17
N GLY A 32 10.68 7.79 6.59
CA GLY A 32 10.66 8.05 5.15
C GLY A 32 9.46 7.50 4.39
N ILE A 33 8.49 6.85 5.04
CA ILE A 33 7.23 6.45 4.38
C ILE A 33 6.47 7.68 3.92
N ARG A 34 5.84 7.62 2.72
CA ARG A 34 5.15 8.75 2.10
C ARG A 34 3.72 8.43 1.65
N ALA A 35 3.18 7.26 2.04
CA ALA A 35 1.78 6.94 1.80
C ALA A 35 1.21 6.08 2.93
N VAL A 36 0.06 6.48 3.45
CA VAL A 36 -0.64 5.84 4.56
C VAL A 36 -2.08 5.55 4.17
N GLN A 37 -2.54 4.32 4.42
CA GLN A 37 -3.95 3.95 4.40
C GLN A 37 -4.49 3.92 5.82
N LEU A 38 -5.44 4.78 6.13
CA LEU A 38 -6.21 4.69 7.37
C LEU A 38 -7.27 3.60 7.24
N ARG A 39 -7.05 2.45 7.92
CA ARG A 39 -7.90 1.27 7.85
C ARG A 39 -8.27 0.77 9.24
N GLU A 40 -9.30 1.38 9.82
CA GLU A 40 -9.79 1.07 11.16
C GLU A 40 -11.25 0.57 11.06
N LYS A 41 -11.43 -0.68 10.60
CA LYS A 41 -12.74 -1.26 10.26
C LYS A 41 -13.78 -1.26 11.38
N ASN A 42 -13.31 -1.21 12.63
CA ASN A 42 -14.17 -1.35 13.82
C ASN A 42 -14.47 -0.01 14.49
N LEU A 43 -14.10 1.13 13.87
CA LEU A 43 -14.44 2.44 14.40
C LEU A 43 -15.81 2.90 13.91
N PRO A 44 -16.67 3.42 14.81
CA PRO A 44 -17.85 4.17 14.42
C PRO A 44 -17.49 5.38 13.55
N GLY A 45 -18.43 5.82 12.69
CA GLY A 45 -18.16 6.87 11.71
C GLY A 45 -17.59 8.17 12.30
N LYS A 46 -18.13 8.64 13.44
CA LYS A 46 -17.64 9.84 14.15
C LYS A 46 -16.19 9.68 14.62
N GLU A 47 -15.86 8.53 15.20
CA GLU A 47 -14.51 8.27 15.72
C GLU A 47 -13.51 8.13 14.55
N LEU A 48 -13.92 7.47 13.47
CA LEU A 48 -13.10 7.36 12.26
C LEU A 48 -12.83 8.74 11.65
N TYR A 49 -13.84 9.59 11.55
CA TYR A 49 -13.69 10.96 11.06
C TYR A 49 -12.69 11.77 11.89
N LEU A 50 -12.80 11.72 13.23
CA LEU A 50 -11.89 12.44 14.13
C LEU A 50 -10.44 11.92 13.99
N LEU A 51 -10.27 10.61 13.91
CA LEU A 51 -8.94 10.00 13.69
C LEU A 51 -8.38 10.35 12.30
N ALA A 52 -9.23 10.32 11.27
CA ALA A 52 -8.85 10.69 9.91
C ALA A 52 -8.37 12.15 9.82
N GLY A 53 -9.03 13.09 10.52
CA GLY A 53 -8.59 14.48 10.61
C GLY A 53 -7.19 14.63 11.21
N ARG A 54 -6.93 13.98 12.36
CA ARG A 54 -5.61 13.95 12.98
C ARG A 54 -4.54 13.29 12.07
N MET A 55 -4.91 12.21 11.39
CA MET A 55 -4.03 11.53 10.44
C MET A 55 -3.72 12.41 9.23
N ARG A 56 -4.71 13.18 8.73
CA ARG A 56 -4.51 14.15 7.64
C ARG A 56 -3.50 15.23 8.02
N GLU A 57 -3.65 15.81 9.21
CA GLU A 57 -2.68 16.80 9.72
C GLU A 57 -1.28 16.23 9.83
N LEU A 58 -1.17 15.00 10.35
CA LEU A 58 0.10 14.30 10.50
C LEU A 58 0.77 14.05 9.13
N THR A 59 0.03 13.45 8.18
CA THR A 59 0.56 13.15 6.84
C THR A 59 0.91 14.42 6.07
N ALA A 60 0.13 15.50 6.21
CA ALA A 60 0.40 16.78 5.57
C ALA A 60 1.74 17.40 6.04
N ARG A 61 2.04 17.37 7.35
CA ARG A 61 3.32 17.85 7.88
C ARG A 61 4.53 17.12 7.28
N HIS A 62 4.36 15.87 6.87
CA HIS A 62 5.43 15.04 6.28
C HIS A 62 5.39 14.99 4.75
N GLY A 63 4.50 15.75 4.10
CA GLY A 63 4.31 15.67 2.64
C GLY A 63 3.91 14.28 2.15
N ALA A 64 3.21 13.51 3.00
CA ALA A 64 2.80 12.16 2.70
C ALA A 64 1.32 12.09 2.28
N ARG A 65 0.98 11.09 1.48
CA ARG A 65 -0.39 10.81 1.03
C ARG A 65 -1.19 10.12 2.11
N LEU A 66 -2.45 10.55 2.30
CA LEU A 66 -3.45 9.86 3.11
C LEU A 66 -4.54 9.28 2.21
N LEU A 67 -4.76 7.99 2.29
CA LEU A 67 -5.91 7.33 1.71
C LEU A 67 -6.79 6.74 2.83
N VAL A 68 -8.11 6.87 2.70
CA VAL A 68 -9.05 6.28 3.66
C VAL A 68 -9.60 4.96 3.09
N ASN A 69 -9.60 3.91 3.90
CA ASN A 69 -10.15 2.63 3.48
C ASN A 69 -11.68 2.71 3.38
N ASP A 70 -12.26 2.38 2.20
CA ASP A 70 -13.69 2.20 1.94
C ASP A 70 -14.56 3.46 2.07
N ARG A 71 -14.31 4.33 3.01
CA ARG A 71 -15.16 5.46 3.40
C ARG A 71 -14.86 6.71 2.56
N VAL A 72 -15.49 6.78 1.37
CA VAL A 72 -15.40 7.94 0.46
C VAL A 72 -15.88 9.23 1.12
N ASP A 73 -16.94 9.15 1.91
CA ASP A 73 -17.51 10.27 2.69
C ASP A 73 -16.51 10.85 3.69
N VAL A 74 -15.79 9.99 4.43
CA VAL A 74 -14.75 10.43 5.38
C VAL A 74 -13.55 11.01 4.63
N ALA A 75 -13.14 10.39 3.51
CA ALA A 75 -12.04 10.90 2.70
C ALA A 75 -12.31 12.32 2.20
N LEU A 76 -13.52 12.57 1.68
CA LEU A 76 -13.97 13.91 1.27
C LEU A 76 -13.98 14.89 2.43
N ALA A 77 -14.56 14.49 3.57
CA ALA A 77 -14.74 15.35 4.73
C ALA A 77 -13.42 15.85 5.36
N VAL A 78 -12.33 15.05 5.25
CA VAL A 78 -11.00 15.41 5.81
C VAL A 78 -10.01 15.90 4.74
N GLY A 79 -10.41 15.96 3.47
CA GLY A 79 -9.51 16.32 2.38
C GLY A 79 -8.35 15.32 2.22
N ALA A 80 -8.65 14.01 2.33
CA ALA A 80 -7.66 12.97 2.08
C ALA A 80 -7.25 12.95 0.60
N ASP A 81 -6.05 12.43 0.30
CA ASP A 81 -5.56 12.34 -1.09
C ASP A 81 -6.30 11.28 -1.91
N GLY A 82 -7.10 10.42 -1.26
CA GLY A 82 -7.89 9.41 -1.95
C GLY A 82 -8.46 8.33 -1.04
N VAL A 83 -8.82 7.21 -1.68
CA VAL A 83 -9.40 6.04 -1.00
C VAL A 83 -8.73 4.74 -1.42
N HIS A 84 -8.85 3.72 -0.57
CA HIS A 84 -8.50 2.35 -0.92
C HIS A 84 -9.74 1.45 -0.80
N LEU A 85 -10.07 0.76 -1.89
CA LEU A 85 -11.30 0.00 -2.03
C LEU A 85 -11.02 -1.51 -1.96
N GLY A 86 -11.85 -2.23 -1.24
CA GLY A 86 -11.84 -3.70 -1.18
C GLY A 86 -12.96 -4.31 -2.01
N GLY A 87 -13.07 -5.63 -2.01
CA GLY A 87 -14.09 -6.35 -2.80
C GLY A 87 -15.54 -6.08 -2.41
N SER A 88 -15.80 -5.54 -1.21
CA SER A 88 -17.14 -5.13 -0.75
C SER A 88 -17.38 -3.61 -0.78
N SER A 89 -16.40 -2.85 -1.26
CA SER A 89 -16.48 -1.39 -1.36
C SER A 89 -17.30 -0.95 -2.59
N LEU A 90 -17.52 0.36 -2.72
CA LEU A 90 -18.04 0.93 -3.96
C LEU A 90 -17.12 0.60 -5.15
N PRO A 91 -17.66 0.44 -6.38
CA PRO A 91 -16.83 0.32 -7.58
C PRO A 91 -15.88 1.52 -7.74
N ALA A 92 -14.67 1.28 -8.26
CA ALA A 92 -13.68 2.35 -8.43
C ALA A 92 -14.18 3.49 -9.33
N SER A 93 -14.99 3.19 -10.35
CA SER A 93 -15.62 4.17 -11.22
C SER A 93 -16.59 5.10 -10.47
N VAL A 94 -17.35 4.56 -9.51
CA VAL A 94 -18.25 5.35 -8.66
C VAL A 94 -17.46 6.25 -7.72
N ALA A 95 -16.42 5.69 -7.07
CA ALA A 95 -15.52 6.48 -6.22
C ALA A 95 -14.82 7.59 -7.01
N ARG A 96 -14.42 7.33 -8.26
CA ARG A 96 -13.85 8.33 -9.17
C ARG A 96 -14.82 9.48 -9.44
N THR A 97 -16.09 9.16 -9.69
CA THR A 97 -17.13 10.19 -9.90
C THR A 97 -17.30 11.09 -8.68
N LEU A 98 -17.28 10.51 -7.48
CA LEU A 98 -17.46 11.24 -6.22
C LEU A 98 -16.25 12.09 -5.83
N LEU A 99 -15.04 11.55 -6.03
CA LEU A 99 -13.79 12.17 -5.58
C LEU A 99 -13.16 13.09 -6.63
N GLY A 100 -13.58 13.00 -7.88
CA GLY A 100 -12.99 13.75 -9.00
C GLY A 100 -11.70 13.15 -9.55
N GLY A 101 -11.17 13.81 -10.58
CA GLY A 101 -10.03 13.34 -11.36
C GLY A 101 -8.70 13.27 -10.57
N GLU A 102 -8.50 14.10 -9.57
CA GLU A 102 -7.22 14.25 -8.87
C GLU A 102 -7.01 13.26 -7.70
N ALA A 103 -8.08 12.69 -7.14
CA ALA A 103 -7.97 11.75 -6.03
C ALA A 103 -7.31 10.43 -6.45
N LEU A 104 -6.52 9.83 -5.55
CA LEU A 104 -5.95 8.51 -5.73
C LEU A 104 -6.98 7.42 -5.37
N ILE A 105 -7.13 6.44 -6.23
CA ILE A 105 -7.96 5.26 -5.98
C ILE A 105 -7.08 4.01 -6.01
N GLY A 106 -6.86 3.41 -4.84
CA GLY A 106 -6.24 2.10 -4.70
C GLY A 106 -7.29 1.00 -4.62
N CYS A 107 -7.01 -0.19 -5.16
CA CYS A 107 -7.88 -1.35 -5.05
C CYS A 107 -7.15 -2.57 -4.49
N SER A 108 -7.83 -3.34 -3.62
CA SER A 108 -7.34 -4.65 -3.19
C SER A 108 -7.69 -5.71 -4.25
N THR A 109 -6.71 -6.51 -4.68
CA THR A 109 -6.89 -7.58 -5.67
C THR A 109 -6.20 -8.87 -5.24
N HIS A 110 -6.73 -10.01 -5.68
CA HIS A 110 -6.27 -11.35 -5.34
C HIS A 110 -6.02 -12.20 -6.59
N SER A 111 -6.34 -11.67 -7.77
CA SER A 111 -6.15 -12.32 -9.07
C SER A 111 -5.85 -11.30 -10.16
N VAL A 112 -5.22 -11.78 -11.26
CA VAL A 112 -4.96 -10.95 -12.46
C VAL A 112 -6.26 -10.42 -13.07
N ARG A 113 -7.36 -11.18 -12.96
CA ARG A 113 -8.69 -10.75 -13.42
C ARG A 113 -9.16 -9.54 -12.64
N GLU A 114 -9.14 -9.60 -11.30
CA GLU A 114 -9.52 -8.47 -10.44
C GLU A 114 -8.64 -7.24 -10.67
N LEU A 115 -7.33 -7.45 -10.91
CA LEU A 115 -6.42 -6.35 -11.23
C LEU A 115 -6.81 -5.64 -12.53
N ARG A 116 -7.15 -6.39 -13.59
CA ARG A 116 -7.61 -5.83 -14.87
C ARG A 116 -8.95 -5.11 -14.72
N GLU A 117 -9.87 -5.67 -13.95
CA GLU A 117 -11.16 -5.07 -13.65
C GLU A 117 -10.99 -3.74 -12.89
N ALA A 118 -10.14 -3.70 -11.87
CA ALA A 118 -9.82 -2.47 -11.12
C ALA A 118 -9.23 -1.39 -12.03
N ALA A 119 -8.25 -1.76 -12.86
CA ALA A 119 -7.64 -0.85 -13.84
C ALA A 119 -8.66 -0.30 -14.84
N GLY A 120 -9.53 -1.17 -15.39
CA GLY A 120 -10.60 -0.79 -16.31
C GLY A 120 -11.65 0.13 -15.68
N GLN A 121 -11.83 0.08 -14.36
CA GLN A 121 -12.72 0.96 -13.60
C GLN A 121 -12.04 2.27 -13.14
N GLY A 122 -10.79 2.52 -13.51
CA GLY A 122 -10.09 3.76 -13.22
C GLY A 122 -9.35 3.81 -11.88
N ALA A 123 -8.96 2.66 -11.32
CA ALA A 123 -8.02 2.61 -10.21
C ALA A 123 -6.64 3.14 -10.62
N ASP A 124 -5.95 3.84 -9.74
CA ASP A 124 -4.60 4.37 -9.98
C ASP A 124 -3.51 3.34 -9.60
N PHE A 125 -3.79 2.42 -8.70
CA PHE A 125 -2.91 1.32 -8.28
C PHE A 125 -3.70 0.20 -7.63
N ALA A 126 -3.05 -0.96 -7.47
CA ALA A 126 -3.63 -2.08 -6.75
C ALA A 126 -2.67 -2.66 -5.71
N THR A 127 -3.21 -3.22 -4.61
CA THR A 127 -2.50 -4.18 -3.79
C THR A 127 -2.85 -5.59 -4.25
N PHE A 128 -1.85 -6.47 -4.34
CA PHE A 128 -2.01 -7.85 -4.76
C PHE A 128 -1.53 -8.80 -3.65
N GLY A 129 -2.39 -9.73 -3.23
CA GLY A 129 -2.02 -10.67 -2.16
C GLY A 129 -3.20 -11.37 -1.49
N PRO A 130 -2.94 -12.13 -0.40
CA PRO A 130 -1.67 -12.20 0.32
C PRO A 130 -0.59 -12.98 -0.43
N VAL A 131 0.62 -12.42 -0.57
CA VAL A 131 1.72 -13.09 -1.29
C VAL A 131 2.30 -14.22 -0.45
N TYR A 132 2.49 -14.00 0.86
CA TYR A 132 2.98 -15.00 1.80
C TYR A 132 1.93 -15.27 2.89
N PRO A 133 2.08 -16.40 3.63
CA PRO A 133 1.20 -16.68 4.76
C PRO A 133 1.17 -15.53 5.76
N THR A 134 -0.03 -15.17 6.22
CA THR A 134 -0.21 -14.14 7.24
C THR A 134 -1.41 -14.48 8.13
N PRO A 135 -1.29 -14.35 9.46
CA PRO A 135 -2.37 -14.69 10.40
C PRO A 135 -3.69 -13.97 10.08
N SER A 136 -3.61 -12.71 9.65
CA SER A 136 -4.79 -11.90 9.35
C SER A 136 -5.59 -12.36 8.14
N LYS A 137 -5.05 -13.27 7.33
CA LYS A 137 -5.68 -13.80 6.11
C LYS A 137 -5.84 -15.32 6.09
N ALA A 138 -5.43 -16.03 7.14
CA ALA A 138 -5.50 -17.49 7.21
C ALA A 138 -6.91 -18.06 6.94
N ALA A 139 -7.96 -17.35 7.33
CA ALA A 139 -9.35 -17.75 7.09
C ALA A 139 -9.82 -17.62 5.64
N TYR A 140 -9.05 -16.94 4.76
CA TYR A 140 -9.46 -16.65 3.38
C TYR A 140 -8.78 -17.54 2.33
N GLY A 141 -8.07 -18.56 2.76
CA GLY A 141 -7.38 -19.52 1.89
C GLY A 141 -5.85 -19.35 1.86
N PRO A 142 -5.17 -20.17 1.02
CA PRO A 142 -3.72 -20.11 0.90
C PRO A 142 -3.26 -18.80 0.27
N PRO A 143 -1.99 -18.40 0.51
CA PRO A 143 -1.40 -17.25 -0.16
C PRO A 143 -1.32 -17.47 -1.67
N VAL A 144 -1.38 -16.39 -2.45
CA VAL A 144 -1.29 -16.44 -3.90
C VAL A 144 0.13 -16.79 -4.40
N GLY A 145 1.14 -16.49 -3.60
CA GLY A 145 2.54 -16.78 -3.91
C GLY A 145 3.21 -15.76 -4.83
N VAL A 146 4.55 -15.83 -4.86
CA VAL A 146 5.39 -14.92 -5.67
C VAL A 146 5.21 -15.15 -7.18
N THR A 147 4.98 -16.38 -7.60
CA THR A 147 4.72 -16.69 -9.04
C THR A 147 3.45 -16.01 -9.55
N ALA A 148 2.37 -16.00 -8.74
CA ALA A 148 1.14 -15.31 -9.13
C ALA A 148 1.33 -13.78 -9.12
N LEU A 149 2.12 -13.25 -8.17
CA LEU A 149 2.52 -11.85 -8.16
C LEU A 149 3.28 -11.48 -9.42
N ALA A 150 4.29 -12.27 -9.83
CA ALA A 150 5.05 -12.04 -11.05
C ALA A 150 4.12 -11.99 -12.27
N GLY A 151 3.18 -12.94 -12.38
CA GLY A 151 2.16 -12.91 -13.44
C GLY A 151 1.26 -11.66 -13.41
N ALA A 152 0.93 -11.17 -12.22
CA ALA A 152 0.16 -9.94 -12.06
C ALA A 152 0.96 -8.67 -12.44
N CYS A 153 2.29 -8.73 -12.36
CA CYS A 153 3.18 -7.62 -12.70
C CYS A 153 3.57 -7.59 -14.18
N VAL A 154 3.22 -8.59 -14.98
CA VAL A 154 3.48 -8.59 -16.43
C VAL A 154 2.46 -7.70 -17.14
N GLY A 155 2.92 -6.53 -17.61
CA GLY A 155 2.12 -5.59 -18.41
C GLY A 155 0.86 -5.03 -17.74
N PRO A 156 0.84 -4.77 -16.41
CA PRO A 156 -0.33 -4.16 -15.78
C PRO A 156 -0.49 -2.72 -16.25
N ALA A 157 -1.75 -2.30 -16.40
CA ALA A 157 -2.05 -0.90 -16.72
C ALA A 157 -1.79 0.06 -15.55
N ILE A 158 -1.68 -0.48 -14.32
CA ILE A 158 -1.52 0.29 -13.07
C ILE A 158 -0.44 -0.34 -12.17
N PRO A 159 0.23 0.45 -11.31
CA PRO A 159 1.19 -0.04 -10.33
C PRO A 159 0.61 -1.12 -9.41
N VAL A 160 1.37 -2.21 -9.18
CA VAL A 160 1.00 -3.33 -8.30
C VAL A 160 1.88 -3.32 -7.06
N PHE A 161 1.27 -3.30 -5.89
CA PHE A 161 1.93 -3.40 -4.59
C PHE A 161 1.74 -4.80 -4.01
N ALA A 162 2.82 -5.47 -3.67
CA ALA A 162 2.78 -6.75 -2.98
C ALA A 162 2.28 -6.58 -1.54
N LEU A 163 1.28 -7.36 -1.13
CA LEU A 163 0.68 -7.31 0.22
C LEU A 163 0.58 -8.71 0.83
N GLY A 164 0.77 -8.80 2.14
CA GLY A 164 0.55 -10.00 2.94
C GLY A 164 1.82 -10.81 3.17
N GLY A 165 2.28 -10.83 4.42
CA GLY A 165 3.50 -11.49 4.85
C GLY A 165 4.79 -10.88 4.30
N VAL A 166 4.72 -9.69 3.69
CA VAL A 166 5.87 -8.98 3.13
C VAL A 166 6.53 -8.13 4.22
N GLY A 167 7.86 -8.17 4.25
CA GLY A 167 8.70 -7.41 5.19
C GLY A 167 10.13 -7.29 4.66
N PRO A 168 11.07 -6.72 5.46
CA PRO A 168 12.46 -6.52 5.03
C PRO A 168 13.16 -7.79 4.56
N HIS A 169 12.82 -8.96 5.14
CA HIS A 169 13.45 -10.26 4.86
C HIS A 169 13.12 -10.83 3.47
N ASN A 170 11.98 -10.45 2.87
CA ASN A 170 11.53 -10.93 1.56
C ASN A 170 11.15 -9.79 0.59
N ALA A 171 11.47 -8.55 0.95
CA ALA A 171 11.24 -7.37 0.11
C ALA A 171 11.93 -7.51 -1.26
N GLY A 172 13.17 -8.00 -1.30
CA GLY A 172 13.91 -8.23 -2.54
C GLY A 172 13.15 -9.14 -3.51
N GLU A 173 12.70 -10.29 -3.04
CA GLU A 173 12.00 -11.29 -3.86
C GLU A 173 10.72 -10.72 -4.52
N VAL A 174 9.91 -9.96 -3.80
CA VAL A 174 8.69 -9.37 -4.40
C VAL A 174 9.02 -8.25 -5.38
N MET A 175 10.11 -7.51 -5.15
CA MET A 175 10.56 -6.48 -6.09
C MET A 175 11.13 -7.09 -7.38
N GLU A 176 11.90 -8.18 -7.27
CA GLU A 176 12.40 -8.98 -8.41
C GLU A 176 11.26 -9.60 -9.21
N ALA A 177 10.18 -10.02 -8.55
CA ALA A 177 8.96 -10.46 -9.21
C ALA A 177 8.21 -9.35 -9.98
N GLY A 178 8.71 -8.11 -9.96
CA GLY A 178 8.17 -6.98 -10.73
C GLY A 178 7.17 -6.10 -9.97
N ALA A 179 7.00 -6.27 -8.66
CA ALA A 179 6.14 -5.39 -7.88
C ALA A 179 6.62 -3.93 -7.98
N PHE A 180 5.68 -3.01 -8.11
CA PHE A 180 5.99 -1.58 -8.07
C PHE A 180 6.43 -1.15 -6.69
N GLY A 181 5.88 -1.73 -5.64
CA GLY A 181 6.17 -1.44 -4.26
C GLY A 181 5.58 -2.47 -3.31
N ILE A 182 5.63 -2.17 -2.03
CA ILE A 182 5.17 -3.03 -0.94
C ILE A 182 4.08 -2.32 -0.13
N ALA A 183 3.01 -3.06 0.18
CA ALA A 183 1.99 -2.65 1.14
C ALA A 183 2.10 -3.53 2.40
N LEU A 184 2.05 -2.95 3.58
CA LEU A 184 2.20 -3.71 4.83
C LEU A 184 1.48 -3.06 6.02
N ILE A 185 1.23 -3.88 7.06
CA ILE A 185 0.66 -3.45 8.34
C ILE A 185 1.70 -3.68 9.45
N SER A 186 1.81 -4.92 9.92
CA SER A 186 2.54 -5.30 11.13
C SER A 186 4.03 -5.00 11.09
N GLY A 187 4.66 -5.14 9.94
CA GLY A 187 6.11 -4.96 9.81
C GLY A 187 6.62 -3.57 10.22
N VAL A 188 5.73 -2.57 10.26
CA VAL A 188 6.04 -1.22 10.72
C VAL A 188 5.15 -0.82 11.89
N VAL A 189 3.81 -1.01 11.79
CA VAL A 189 2.86 -0.56 12.83
C VAL A 189 3.10 -1.25 14.17
N ALA A 190 3.46 -2.54 14.16
CA ALA A 190 3.72 -3.31 15.38
C ALA A 190 5.20 -3.27 15.84
N ALA A 191 6.06 -2.59 15.12
CA ALA A 191 7.47 -2.50 15.46
C ALA A 191 7.68 -1.68 16.76
N ALA A 192 8.66 -2.08 17.57
CA ALA A 192 9.09 -1.29 18.72
C ALA A 192 9.70 0.06 18.31
N ASP A 193 10.36 0.08 17.14
CA ASP A 193 10.87 1.28 16.46
C ASP A 193 10.29 1.37 15.04
N PRO A 194 9.12 2.01 14.85
CA PRO A 194 8.51 2.18 13.52
C PRO A 194 9.38 2.99 12.55
N ARG A 195 10.18 3.93 13.06
CA ARG A 195 11.10 4.74 12.24
C ARG A 195 12.20 3.88 11.64
N GLY A 196 12.90 3.09 12.47
CA GLY A 196 13.94 2.19 12.00
C GLY A 196 13.41 1.14 11.04
N ALA A 197 12.26 0.53 11.36
CA ALA A 197 11.61 -0.47 10.49
C ALA A 197 11.23 0.10 9.11
N ALA A 198 10.74 1.33 9.07
CA ALA A 198 10.42 2.03 7.82
C ALA A 198 11.67 2.33 6.99
N ALA A 199 12.71 2.86 7.62
CA ALA A 199 13.98 3.19 6.96
C ALA A 199 14.68 1.93 6.40
N GLU A 200 14.69 0.83 7.16
CA GLU A 200 15.24 -0.46 6.70
C GLU A 200 14.50 -0.96 5.46
N LEU A 201 13.17 -0.97 5.51
CA LEU A 201 12.36 -1.44 4.38
C LEU A 201 12.62 -0.62 3.10
N LEU A 202 12.67 0.71 3.21
CA LEU A 202 12.96 1.61 2.10
C LEU A 202 14.36 1.37 1.52
N THR A 203 15.36 1.12 2.36
CA THR A 203 16.72 0.79 1.94
C THR A 203 16.74 -0.53 1.16
N ARG A 204 16.06 -1.56 1.64
CA ARG A 204 15.97 -2.87 0.95
C ARG A 204 15.36 -2.74 -0.43
N ILE A 205 14.25 -2.02 -0.55
CA ILE A 205 13.55 -1.78 -1.84
C ILE A 205 14.44 -0.97 -2.80
N GLY A 206 15.17 0.03 -2.29
CA GLY A 206 16.08 0.87 -3.09
C GLY A 206 17.24 0.07 -3.67
N ASN A 207 17.87 -0.78 -2.88
CA ASN A 207 19.01 -1.61 -3.28
C ASN A 207 18.65 -2.62 -4.36
N THR A 208 17.50 -3.31 -4.25
CA THR A 208 17.04 -4.28 -5.26
C THR A 208 16.86 -3.62 -6.63
N ARG A 209 16.37 -2.38 -6.66
CA ARG A 209 16.13 -1.65 -7.90
C ARG A 209 17.42 -1.16 -8.56
N ALA A 210 18.43 -0.86 -7.79
CA ALA A 210 19.76 -0.49 -8.30
C ALA A 210 20.45 -1.69 -8.96
N ALA A 211 20.35 -2.89 -8.35
CA ALA A 211 20.87 -4.13 -8.91
C ALA A 211 20.19 -4.50 -10.23
N GLY A 212 18.86 -4.51 -10.30
CA GLY A 212 18.11 -4.84 -11.52
C GLY A 212 18.37 -3.87 -12.70
N LYS A 213 18.59 -2.58 -12.42
CA LYS A 213 18.98 -1.64 -13.47
C LYS A 213 20.40 -1.87 -14.00
N ALA A 214 21.33 -2.29 -13.15
CA ALA A 214 22.70 -2.59 -13.55
C ALA A 214 22.75 -3.86 -14.44
N GLU A 215 21.93 -4.88 -14.12
CA GLU A 215 21.82 -6.10 -14.93
C GLU A 215 21.18 -5.82 -16.30
N ASP A 216 20.10 -5.01 -16.35
CA ASP A 216 19.46 -4.61 -17.61
C ASP A 216 20.39 -3.78 -18.51
N GLN A 217 21.26 -2.96 -17.92
CA GLN A 217 22.24 -2.19 -18.67
C GLN A 217 23.36 -3.07 -19.22
N ALA A 218 23.89 -3.97 -18.40
CA ALA A 218 24.91 -4.94 -18.81
C ALA A 218 24.39 -5.89 -19.92
N ALA A 219 23.12 -6.32 -19.83
CA ALA A 219 22.49 -7.16 -20.85
C ALA A 219 22.28 -6.45 -22.20
N LYS A 220 22.13 -5.12 -22.21
CA LYS A 220 22.03 -4.31 -23.44
C LYS A 220 23.38 -4.04 -24.06
N GLU A 221 24.43 -3.82 -23.27
CA GLU A 221 25.81 -3.58 -23.73
C GLU A 221 26.50 -4.86 -24.25
N GLY A 222 26.13 -6.03 -23.72
CA GLY A 222 26.66 -7.33 -24.19
C GLY A 222 26.01 -7.86 -25.48
N LYS A 223 25.05 -7.16 -26.08
CA LYS A 223 24.38 -7.51 -27.34
C LYS A 223 24.77 -6.60 -28.52
N SER A 224 25.70 -5.70 -28.31
CA SER A 224 26.31 -4.85 -29.36
C SER A 224 27.68 -5.40 -29.76
#